data_a193a06bac1103b458c281be224401ba
#
_entry.id   a193a06bac1103b458c281be224401ba
#
_cell.length_a   1.000
_cell.length_b   1.000
_cell.length_c   1.000
_cell.angle_alpha   90.00
_cell.angle_beta   90.00
_cell.angle_gamma   90.00
#
_symmetry.space_group_name_H-M   'P 1'
#
loop_
_entity.id
_entity.type
_entity.pdbx_description
1 polymer ?
#
loop_
_entity_poly.entity_id
_entity_poly.type
_entity_poly.pdbx_seq_one_letter_code
_entity_poly.pdbx_strand_id
1 'polypeptide(L)'
;MILSDRDIDHIIKTGQAFLVNPYNEEMLQCNSVDLTLSDELKTIHGKSIDLSQSSYKLKPQEFILGSTIEKVAMPHDLCGHIDGKSSIGRLGVFIENSGFVDSGFVGSITLEIYNASDKPFELVHGMPICQILFQTLTSPVMKPYGTRDNHYQHSEGTVLSRWEEY
;
A
#
# COMPACT_ATOMS: atom_id res chain seq x y z
N MET A 1 -13.03 -15.37 -2.29
CA MET A 1 -13.90 -14.39 -3.01
C MET A 1 -13.39 -13.00 -2.68
N ILE A 2 -13.54 -12.03 -3.60
CA ILE A 2 -13.20 -10.63 -3.34
C ILE A 2 -14.34 -10.02 -2.51
N LEU A 3 -14.01 -9.21 -1.50
CA LEU A 3 -15.00 -8.50 -0.70
C LEU A 3 -15.59 -7.32 -1.50
N SER A 4 -16.88 -7.10 -1.36
CA SER A 4 -17.56 -5.92 -1.86
C SER A 4 -17.38 -4.72 -0.91
N ASP A 5 -17.71 -3.52 -1.37
CA ASP A 5 -17.77 -2.30 -0.55
C ASP A 5 -18.59 -2.51 0.73
N ARG A 6 -19.76 -3.15 0.61
CA ARG A 6 -20.63 -3.48 1.75
C ARG A 6 -19.92 -4.33 2.80
N ASP A 7 -19.19 -5.36 2.37
CA ASP A 7 -18.50 -6.28 3.29
C ASP A 7 -17.30 -5.59 3.95
N ILE A 8 -16.54 -4.80 3.18
CA ILE A 8 -15.39 -4.02 3.68
C ILE A 8 -15.86 -3.02 4.74
N ASP A 9 -16.87 -2.21 4.40
CA ASP A 9 -17.41 -1.19 5.29
C ASP A 9 -17.99 -1.82 6.58
N HIS A 10 -18.73 -2.91 6.43
CA HIS A 10 -19.28 -3.65 7.57
C HIS A 10 -18.19 -4.17 8.51
N ILE A 11 -17.16 -4.82 7.99
CA ILE A 11 -16.05 -5.37 8.78
C ILE A 11 -15.34 -4.27 9.56
N ILE A 12 -15.05 -3.14 8.92
CA ILE A 12 -14.34 -2.03 9.54
C ILE A 12 -15.21 -1.34 10.60
N LYS A 13 -16.46 -0.99 10.27
CA LYS A 13 -17.37 -0.27 11.17
C LYS A 13 -17.80 -1.07 12.38
N THR A 14 -17.91 -2.39 12.24
CA THR A 14 -18.26 -3.26 13.38
C THR A 14 -17.06 -3.62 14.26
N GLY A 15 -15.83 -3.23 13.84
CA GLY A 15 -14.61 -3.54 14.56
C GLY A 15 -14.23 -5.03 14.52
N GLN A 16 -14.78 -5.80 13.57
CA GLN A 16 -14.38 -7.21 13.37
C GLN A 16 -12.91 -7.33 12.95
N ALA A 17 -12.44 -6.39 12.12
CA ALA A 17 -11.03 -6.24 11.80
C ALA A 17 -10.70 -4.79 11.41
N PHE A 18 -9.46 -4.36 11.70
CA PHE A 18 -8.92 -3.08 11.26
C PHE A 18 -8.25 -3.28 9.90
N LEU A 19 -9.04 -3.53 8.84
CA LEU A 19 -8.48 -3.79 7.49
C LEU A 19 -7.63 -2.63 7.00
N VAL A 20 -8.08 -1.39 7.23
CA VAL A 20 -7.42 -0.13 6.86
C VAL A 20 -7.60 0.88 7.98
N ASN A 21 -6.52 1.55 8.41
CA ASN A 21 -6.56 2.58 9.45
C ASN A 21 -5.52 3.70 9.20
N PRO A 22 -5.90 5.00 9.14
CA PRO A 22 -7.28 5.49 9.27
C PRO A 22 -8.17 5.05 8.10
N TYR A 23 -9.45 4.82 8.36
CA TYR A 23 -10.44 4.53 7.35
C TYR A 23 -11.21 5.80 6.97
N ASN A 24 -11.22 6.12 5.68
CA ASN A 24 -12.04 7.18 5.11
C ASN A 24 -13.05 6.57 4.12
N GLU A 25 -14.35 6.72 4.39
CA GLU A 25 -15.43 6.18 3.56
C GLU A 25 -15.40 6.72 2.12
N GLU A 26 -14.89 7.95 1.90
CA GLU A 26 -14.75 8.53 0.57
C GLU A 26 -13.73 7.77 -0.31
N MET A 27 -12.83 7.01 0.31
CA MET A 27 -11.83 6.18 -0.36
C MET A 27 -12.35 4.78 -0.68
N LEU A 28 -13.55 4.42 -0.20
CA LEU A 28 -14.17 3.12 -0.48
C LEU A 28 -14.65 3.07 -1.94
N GLN A 29 -14.21 2.07 -2.67
CA GLN A 29 -14.62 1.76 -4.04
C GLN A 29 -15.48 0.50 -4.05
N CYS A 30 -16.04 0.10 -5.19
CA CYS A 30 -16.96 -1.04 -5.29
C CYS A 30 -16.43 -2.35 -4.66
N ASN A 31 -15.13 -2.58 -4.68
CA ASN A 31 -14.49 -3.82 -4.18
C ASN A 31 -13.03 -3.60 -3.72
N SER A 32 -12.69 -2.37 -3.39
CA SER A 32 -11.35 -1.98 -2.92
C SER A 32 -11.43 -0.72 -2.06
N VAL A 33 -10.33 -0.38 -1.39
CA VAL A 33 -10.14 0.90 -0.71
C VAL A 33 -8.94 1.58 -1.34
N ASP A 34 -9.09 2.85 -1.74
CA ASP A 34 -7.98 3.68 -2.16
C ASP A 34 -7.07 3.98 -0.96
N LEU A 35 -5.76 3.88 -1.17
CA LEU A 35 -4.75 4.24 -0.19
C LEU A 35 -3.99 5.46 -0.67
N THR A 36 -3.55 6.27 0.29
CA THR A 36 -2.96 7.59 0.03
C THR A 36 -1.46 7.62 0.31
N LEU A 37 -0.74 8.44 -0.46
CA LEU A 37 0.71 8.59 -0.35
C LEU A 37 1.09 9.33 0.94
N SER A 38 2.01 8.77 1.71
CA SER A 38 2.54 9.41 2.92
C SER A 38 3.44 10.61 2.58
N ASP A 39 3.92 11.29 3.62
CA ASP A 39 4.79 12.46 3.50
C ASP A 39 6.26 12.13 3.27
N GLU A 40 6.66 10.85 3.34
CA GLU A 40 8.05 10.43 3.15
C GLU A 40 8.22 9.60 1.88
N LEU A 41 9.15 10.06 1.02
CA LEU A 41 9.73 9.24 -0.04
C LEU A 41 11.17 8.87 0.30
N LYS A 42 11.67 7.76 -0.25
CA LYS A 42 13.09 7.38 -0.14
C LYS A 42 13.64 6.95 -1.50
N THR A 43 14.86 7.38 -1.79
CA THR A 43 15.62 6.74 -2.87
C THR A 43 16.04 5.33 -2.44
N ILE A 44 16.37 4.46 -3.39
CA ILE A 44 16.91 3.11 -3.11
C ILE A 44 18.21 3.14 -2.28
N HIS A 45 18.89 4.29 -2.20
CA HIS A 45 20.08 4.50 -1.38
C HIS A 45 19.76 5.10 0.01
N GLY A 46 18.50 5.17 0.40
CA GLY A 46 18.07 5.59 1.73
C GLY A 46 17.98 7.11 1.94
N LYS A 47 18.15 7.93 0.89
CA LYS A 47 17.95 9.38 1.02
C LYS A 47 16.46 9.69 1.14
N SER A 48 16.04 10.24 2.27
CA SER A 48 14.66 10.69 2.51
C SER A 48 14.36 12.03 1.81
N ILE A 49 13.10 12.14 1.37
CA ILE A 49 12.52 13.35 0.76
C ILE A 49 11.18 13.58 1.46
N ASP A 50 10.99 14.77 2.00
CA ASP A 50 9.80 15.16 2.76
C ASP A 50 8.79 15.85 1.84
N LEU A 51 7.57 15.31 1.79
CA LEU A 51 6.42 15.85 1.05
C LEU A 51 5.48 16.71 1.90
N SER A 52 5.74 16.85 3.20
CA SER A 52 4.82 17.57 4.10
C SER A 52 4.66 19.05 3.74
N GLN A 53 5.67 19.66 3.11
CA GLN A 53 5.68 21.08 2.77
C GLN A 53 5.72 21.36 1.26
N SER A 54 6.03 20.37 0.43
CA SER A 54 6.16 20.55 -1.01
C SER A 54 5.96 19.24 -1.75
N SER A 55 5.52 19.31 -3.00
CA SER A 55 5.45 18.16 -3.89
C SER A 55 6.84 17.73 -4.39
N TYR A 56 6.93 16.49 -4.84
CA TYR A 56 8.12 15.95 -5.51
C TYR A 56 7.83 15.69 -6.99
N LYS A 57 8.69 16.21 -7.86
CA LYS A 57 8.62 15.96 -9.31
C LYS A 57 9.44 14.72 -9.67
N LEU A 58 8.76 13.59 -9.78
CA LEU A 58 9.34 12.33 -10.24
C LEU A 58 9.68 12.45 -11.73
N LYS A 59 10.96 12.44 -12.05
CA LYS A 59 11.46 12.65 -13.42
C LYS A 59 11.17 11.41 -14.29
N PRO A 60 11.19 11.56 -15.64
CA PRO A 60 11.19 10.41 -16.55
C PRO A 60 12.27 9.39 -16.17
N GLN A 61 11.92 8.12 -16.20
CA GLN A 61 12.79 6.97 -15.89
C GLN A 61 13.33 6.97 -14.44
N GLU A 62 12.72 7.74 -13.55
CA GLU A 62 13.09 7.74 -12.13
C GLU A 62 12.26 6.72 -11.35
N PHE A 63 12.95 6.03 -10.44
CA PHE A 63 12.39 5.11 -9.47
C PHE A 63 12.55 5.66 -8.06
N ILE A 64 11.48 5.60 -7.27
CA ILE A 64 11.49 6.04 -5.88
C ILE A 64 10.59 5.14 -5.03
N LEU A 65 10.89 5.04 -3.75
CA LEU A 65 10.04 4.37 -2.77
C LEU A 65 9.15 5.39 -2.07
N GLY A 66 7.89 5.05 -1.88
CA GLY A 66 6.96 5.76 -1.03
C GLY A 66 6.27 4.79 -0.08
N SER A 67 5.34 5.27 0.74
CA SER A 67 4.49 4.41 1.57
C SER A 67 3.09 4.96 1.66
N THR A 68 2.17 4.11 2.10
CA THR A 68 0.80 4.53 2.38
C THR A 68 0.71 5.24 3.73
N ILE A 69 -0.18 6.25 3.85
CA ILE A 69 -0.56 6.84 5.14
C ILE A 69 -1.25 5.77 5.98
N GLU A 70 -2.14 5.02 5.34
CA GLU A 70 -2.94 3.99 5.99
C GLU A 70 -2.06 2.79 6.32
N LYS A 71 -2.28 2.24 7.52
CA LYS A 71 -1.83 0.91 7.89
C LYS A 71 -2.91 -0.10 7.54
N VAL A 72 -2.51 -1.24 7.05
CA VAL A 72 -3.40 -2.38 6.82
C VAL A 72 -3.16 -3.44 7.88
N ALA A 73 -4.19 -4.19 8.25
CA ALA A 73 -4.10 -5.32 9.14
C ALA A 73 -4.92 -6.49 8.57
N MET A 74 -4.22 -7.53 8.13
CA MET A 74 -4.83 -8.70 7.51
C MET A 74 -5.25 -9.73 8.55
N PRO A 75 -6.56 -10.07 8.66
CA PRO A 75 -7.00 -11.25 9.40
C PRO A 75 -6.39 -12.54 8.84
N HIS A 76 -6.45 -13.64 9.62
CA HIS A 76 -5.83 -14.89 9.24
C HIS A 76 -6.58 -15.65 8.13
N ASP A 77 -7.77 -15.22 7.78
CA ASP A 77 -8.66 -15.78 6.75
C ASP A 77 -8.84 -14.87 5.53
N LEU A 78 -8.13 -13.72 5.52
CA LEU A 78 -8.07 -12.80 4.39
C LEU A 78 -6.64 -12.61 3.91
N CYS A 79 -6.47 -12.30 2.63
CA CYS A 79 -5.27 -11.69 2.08
C CYS A 79 -5.65 -10.41 1.32
N GLY A 80 -4.69 -9.51 1.17
CA GLY A 80 -4.83 -8.29 0.37
C GLY A 80 -4.10 -8.38 -0.96
N HIS A 81 -4.50 -7.54 -1.91
CA HIS A 81 -3.75 -7.30 -3.14
C HIS A 81 -3.73 -5.82 -3.44
N ILE A 82 -2.54 -5.28 -3.72
CA ILE A 82 -2.33 -3.87 -4.04
C ILE A 82 -2.23 -3.70 -5.55
N ASP A 83 -2.99 -2.76 -6.08
CA ASP A 83 -2.91 -2.32 -7.47
C ASP A 83 -2.69 -0.81 -7.53
N GLY A 84 -1.88 -0.34 -8.49
CA GLY A 84 -1.80 1.07 -8.81
C GLY A 84 -3.13 1.61 -9.36
N LYS A 85 -3.40 2.89 -9.13
CA LYS A 85 -4.60 3.52 -9.72
C LYS A 85 -4.48 3.63 -11.24
N SER A 86 -5.51 3.18 -11.96
CA SER A 86 -5.55 3.21 -13.43
C SER A 86 -5.38 4.63 -14.01
N SER A 87 -5.84 5.66 -13.29
CA SER A 87 -5.66 7.06 -13.68
C SER A 87 -4.19 7.48 -13.70
N ILE A 88 -3.39 6.97 -12.75
CA ILE A 88 -1.94 7.20 -12.67
C ILE A 88 -1.20 6.33 -13.70
N GLY A 89 -1.57 5.06 -13.83
CA GLY A 89 -1.00 4.16 -14.83
C GLY A 89 -1.15 4.67 -16.26
N ARG A 90 -2.27 5.33 -16.59
CA ARG A 90 -2.50 5.97 -17.91
C ARG A 90 -1.60 7.17 -18.18
N LEU A 91 -0.96 7.73 -17.17
CA LEU A 91 0.07 8.77 -17.31
C LEU A 91 1.48 8.18 -17.44
N GLY A 92 1.59 6.84 -17.47
CA GLY A 92 2.88 6.15 -17.59
C GLY A 92 3.63 6.03 -16.26
N VAL A 93 2.93 6.17 -15.13
CA VAL A 93 3.53 5.98 -13.80
C VAL A 93 3.00 4.68 -13.20
N PHE A 94 3.91 3.77 -12.88
CA PHE A 94 3.58 2.48 -12.30
C PHE A 94 3.80 2.50 -10.80
N ILE A 95 2.84 1.94 -10.08
CA ILE A 95 2.88 1.73 -8.63
C ILE A 95 2.86 0.24 -8.42
N GLU A 96 3.95 -0.29 -7.91
CA GLU A 96 4.12 -1.71 -7.63
C GLU A 96 4.24 -1.96 -6.12
N ASN A 97 3.94 -3.16 -5.69
CA ASN A 97 4.11 -3.65 -4.32
C ASN A 97 4.12 -5.17 -4.31
N SER A 98 4.89 -5.84 -5.15
CA SER A 98 4.90 -7.32 -5.23
C SER A 98 3.51 -8.00 -5.24
N GLY A 99 2.43 -7.22 -5.28
CA GLY A 99 1.02 -7.60 -5.41
C GLY A 99 0.35 -8.08 -4.12
N PHE A 100 0.97 -8.89 -3.29
CA PHE A 100 0.34 -9.58 -2.17
C PHE A 100 0.59 -8.91 -0.81
N VAL A 101 -0.49 -8.85 0.00
CA VAL A 101 -0.42 -8.55 1.43
C VAL A 101 -0.88 -9.79 2.18
N ASP A 102 0.06 -10.47 2.81
CA ASP A 102 -0.15 -11.77 3.46
C ASP A 102 -1.07 -11.67 4.67
N SER A 103 -1.80 -12.77 4.91
CA SER A 103 -2.61 -12.94 6.13
C SER A 103 -1.77 -12.83 7.39
N GLY A 104 -2.20 -11.98 8.32
CA GLY A 104 -1.47 -11.67 9.56
C GLY A 104 -0.50 -10.48 9.44
N PHE A 105 -0.29 -9.91 8.26
CA PHE A 105 0.50 -8.68 8.10
C PHE A 105 -0.19 -7.49 8.80
N VAL A 106 0.60 -6.65 9.45
CA VAL A 106 0.18 -5.37 10.03
C VAL A 106 1.26 -4.33 9.72
N GLY A 107 0.90 -3.22 9.09
CA GLY A 107 1.83 -2.12 8.81
C GLY A 107 1.39 -1.22 7.67
N SER A 108 2.16 -0.17 7.41
CA SER A 108 2.05 0.62 6.19
C SER A 108 2.65 -0.16 5.01
N ILE A 109 2.15 0.10 3.82
CA ILE A 109 2.63 -0.55 2.59
C ILE A 109 3.69 0.34 1.95
N THR A 110 4.90 -0.19 1.75
CA THR A 110 5.90 0.46 0.91
C THR A 110 5.56 0.23 -0.55
N LEU A 111 5.64 1.27 -1.36
CA LEU A 111 5.30 1.30 -2.78
C LEU A 111 6.56 1.57 -3.61
N GLU A 112 6.75 0.78 -4.66
CA GLU A 112 7.75 1.02 -5.69
C GLU A 112 7.13 1.87 -6.80
N ILE A 113 7.57 3.12 -6.92
CA ILE A 113 7.00 4.11 -7.84
C ILE A 113 7.97 4.37 -8.98
N TYR A 114 7.56 4.09 -10.22
CA TYR A 114 8.38 4.27 -11.40
C TYR A 114 7.68 5.10 -12.48
N ASN A 115 8.36 6.15 -12.95
CA ASN A 115 7.86 6.98 -14.04
C ASN A 115 8.43 6.50 -15.39
N ALA A 116 7.66 5.71 -16.11
CA ALA A 116 8.01 5.24 -17.45
C ALA A 116 7.65 6.24 -18.57
N SER A 117 7.01 7.38 -18.22
CA SER A 117 6.63 8.39 -19.20
C SER A 117 7.81 9.29 -19.60
N ASP A 118 7.59 10.16 -20.57
CA ASP A 118 8.54 11.19 -21.03
C ASP A 118 8.39 12.54 -20.29
N LYS A 119 7.47 12.63 -19.32
CA LYS A 119 7.16 13.85 -18.58
C LYS A 119 7.32 13.64 -17.07
N PRO A 120 7.72 14.68 -16.33
CA PRO A 120 7.70 14.61 -14.86
C PRO A 120 6.28 14.38 -14.35
N PHE A 121 6.15 13.55 -13.31
CA PHE A 121 4.91 13.33 -12.58
C PHE A 121 5.03 13.93 -11.18
N GLU A 122 4.00 14.62 -10.72
CA GLU A 122 4.01 15.29 -9.41
C GLU A 122 3.43 14.37 -8.33
N LEU A 123 4.27 14.01 -7.36
CA LEU A 123 3.88 13.27 -6.17
C LEU A 123 3.55 14.26 -5.04
N VAL A 124 2.36 14.13 -4.45
CA VAL A 124 1.85 15.01 -3.40
C VAL A 124 1.40 14.16 -2.21
N HIS A 125 1.76 14.59 -1.00
CA HIS A 125 1.25 13.98 0.24
C HIS A 125 -0.29 13.90 0.23
N GLY A 126 -0.84 12.77 0.64
CA GLY A 126 -2.28 12.54 0.72
C GLY A 126 -2.99 12.23 -0.60
N MET A 127 -2.28 12.25 -1.75
CA MET A 127 -2.91 11.85 -3.01
C MET A 127 -3.26 10.36 -3.01
N PRO A 128 -4.46 9.96 -3.51
CA PRO A 128 -4.77 8.55 -3.73
C PRO A 128 -3.81 7.97 -4.79
N ILE A 129 -3.00 6.97 -4.41
CA ILE A 129 -1.92 6.47 -5.26
C ILE A 129 -2.10 5.02 -5.69
N CYS A 130 -2.65 4.20 -4.83
CA CYS A 130 -2.94 2.78 -5.08
C CYS A 130 -4.28 2.41 -4.46
N GLN A 131 -4.68 1.16 -4.61
CA GLN A 131 -5.88 0.59 -4.01
C GLN A 131 -5.58 -0.79 -3.46
N ILE A 132 -6.26 -1.17 -2.38
CA ILE A 132 -6.20 -2.51 -1.83
C ILE A 132 -7.54 -3.21 -2.01
N LEU A 133 -7.52 -4.42 -2.54
CA LEU A 133 -8.65 -5.35 -2.52
C LEU A 133 -8.39 -6.47 -1.50
N PHE A 134 -9.46 -7.05 -0.97
CA PHE A 134 -9.40 -8.11 0.02
C PHE A 134 -10.03 -9.39 -0.52
N GLN A 135 -9.36 -10.52 -0.30
CA GLN A 135 -9.81 -11.84 -0.72
C GLN A 135 -9.94 -12.77 0.48
N THR A 136 -11.08 -13.49 0.56
CA THR A 136 -11.25 -14.56 1.53
C THR A 136 -10.45 -15.79 1.11
N LEU A 137 -9.78 -16.40 2.07
CA LEU A 137 -9.14 -17.70 1.89
C LEU A 137 -10.15 -18.83 2.08
N THR A 138 -9.85 -20.02 1.57
CA THR A 138 -10.68 -21.22 1.76
C THR A 138 -10.64 -21.73 3.19
N SER A 139 -9.62 -21.38 3.95
CA SER A 139 -9.43 -21.64 5.38
C SER A 139 -8.40 -20.66 5.94
N PRO A 140 -8.43 -20.37 7.26
CA PRO A 140 -7.39 -19.56 7.89
C PRO A 140 -5.99 -20.15 7.70
N VAL A 141 -4.98 -19.28 7.59
CA VAL A 141 -3.59 -19.73 7.42
C VAL A 141 -3.06 -20.41 8.68
N MET A 142 -2.26 -21.46 8.52
CA MET A 142 -1.64 -22.17 9.64
C MET A 142 -0.52 -21.36 10.30
N LYS A 143 0.18 -20.54 9.53
CA LYS A 143 1.32 -19.73 9.99
C LYS A 143 1.16 -18.33 9.44
N PRO A 144 0.50 -17.42 10.17
CA PRO A 144 0.34 -16.03 9.78
C PRO A 144 1.67 -15.30 9.62
N TYR A 145 1.66 -14.22 8.81
CA TYR A 145 2.76 -13.28 8.74
C TYR A 145 3.11 -12.79 10.16
N GLY A 146 4.40 -12.61 10.46
CA GLY A 146 4.87 -12.28 11.82
C GLY A 146 5.13 -13.47 12.74
N THR A 147 4.64 -14.69 12.39
CA THR A 147 5.02 -15.94 13.07
C THR A 147 6.14 -16.71 12.34
N ARG A 148 6.59 -16.18 11.21
CA ARG A 148 7.71 -16.66 10.41
C ARG A 148 8.82 -15.61 10.47
N ASP A 149 10.00 -15.91 9.95
CA ASP A 149 11.04 -14.90 9.68
C ASP A 149 10.58 -13.99 8.54
N ASN A 150 9.75 -13.03 8.90
CA ASN A 150 9.22 -12.03 7.99
C ASN A 150 9.86 -10.67 8.32
N HIS A 151 10.35 -9.98 7.27
CA HIS A 151 11.17 -8.79 7.47
C HIS A 151 10.38 -7.49 7.63
N TYR A 152 9.07 -7.45 7.27
CA TYR A 152 8.31 -6.20 7.15
C TYR A 152 7.11 -6.08 8.08
N GLN A 153 6.99 -6.99 9.08
CA GLN A 153 5.92 -6.88 10.08
C GLN A 153 6.06 -5.59 10.89
N HIS A 154 4.92 -4.91 11.10
CA HIS A 154 4.85 -3.61 11.78
C HIS A 154 5.65 -2.49 11.11
N SER A 155 5.80 -2.55 9.76
CA SER A 155 6.43 -1.48 9.01
C SER A 155 5.72 -0.15 9.23
N GLU A 156 6.50 0.90 9.42
CA GLU A 156 6.05 2.29 9.54
C GLU A 156 6.79 3.15 8.52
N GLY A 157 6.02 3.92 7.71
CA GLY A 157 6.58 4.75 6.66
C GLY A 157 7.26 3.94 5.55
N THR A 158 8.15 4.58 4.83
CA THR A 158 8.85 3.99 3.67
C THR A 158 10.06 3.17 4.13
N VAL A 159 10.00 1.84 3.93
CA VAL A 159 11.04 0.89 4.35
C VAL A 159 11.91 0.50 3.15
N LEU A 160 13.24 0.48 3.33
CA LEU A 160 14.18 -0.02 2.33
C LEU A 160 14.15 -1.55 2.24
N SER A 161 14.69 -2.08 1.14
CA SER A 161 14.88 -3.53 0.99
C SER A 161 15.75 -4.07 2.11
N ARG A 162 15.34 -5.21 2.68
CA ARG A 162 16.08 -5.99 3.66
C ARG A 162 16.66 -7.27 3.03
N TRP A 163 16.88 -7.22 1.74
CA TRP A 163 17.38 -8.39 0.98
C TRP A 163 18.70 -8.95 1.53
N GLU A 164 19.58 -8.11 2.08
CA GLU A 164 20.85 -8.52 2.67
C GLU A 164 20.72 -9.21 4.04
N GLU A 165 19.49 -9.25 4.60
CA GLU A 165 19.19 -9.93 5.88
C GLU A 165 18.80 -11.42 5.68
N TYR A 166 18.79 -11.92 4.42
CA TYR A 166 18.59 -13.33 4.07
C TYR A 166 19.96 -14.07 4.06
#